data_b63fd7f2d0f43eea08b40422c2b3ab2f
#
_entry.id   b63fd7f2d0f43eea08b40422c2b3ab2f
#
_cell.length_a   1.000
_cell.length_b   1.000
_cell.length_c   1.000
_cell.angle_alpha   90.00
_cell.angle_beta   90.00
_cell.angle_gamma   90.00
#
_symmetry.space_group_name_H-M   'P 1'
#
loop_
_entity.id
_entity.type
_entity.pdbx_description
1 polymer ?
#
loop_
_entity_poly.entity_id
_entity_poly.type
_entity_poly.pdbx_seq_one_letter_code
_entity_poly.pdbx_strand_id
1 'polypeptide(L)'
;MSQIVVHNNTIYLSGQVGDKNSKDVATQTSEVLKKIEKLLLQAGSNKNKILSANIYLSDISYFEEMNKVWDNWLPENCAPARATVEAKLAFPELLVEICIIATK
;
A
#
# COMPACT_ATOMS: atom_id res chain seq x y z
N MET A 1 3.59 -17.71 2.43
CA MET A 1 4.21 -16.51 1.80
C MET A 1 4.83 -15.65 2.88
N SER A 2 5.89 -14.92 2.55
CA SER A 2 6.52 -13.99 3.50
C SER A 2 5.88 -12.62 3.38
N GLN A 3 5.65 -11.95 4.50
CA GLN A 3 5.17 -10.56 4.50
C GLN A 3 6.29 -9.59 4.14
N ILE A 4 7.51 -9.90 4.54
CA ILE A 4 8.70 -9.07 4.32
C ILE A 4 9.82 -9.93 3.78
N VAL A 5 10.43 -9.51 2.68
CA VAL A 5 11.66 -10.11 2.16
C VAL A 5 12.69 -8.98 2.04
N VAL A 6 13.88 -9.22 2.58
CA VAL A 6 14.98 -8.25 2.50
C VAL A 6 16.14 -8.86 1.73
N HIS A 7 16.64 -8.13 0.75
CA HIS A 7 17.83 -8.52 0.00
C HIS A 7 18.72 -7.29 -0.14
N ASN A 8 19.94 -7.38 0.38
CA ASN A 8 20.82 -6.22 0.54
C ASN A 8 20.08 -5.15 1.36
N ASN A 9 19.95 -3.94 0.85
CA ASN A 9 19.22 -2.86 1.53
C ASN A 9 17.79 -2.68 0.99
N THR A 10 17.33 -3.60 0.14
CA THR A 10 15.99 -3.49 -0.46
C THR A 10 15.00 -4.36 0.30
N ILE A 11 13.84 -3.77 0.60
CA ILE A 11 12.75 -4.41 1.32
C ILE A 11 11.58 -4.59 0.37
N TYR A 12 11.10 -5.84 0.26
CA TYR A 12 9.94 -6.18 -0.55
C TYR A 12 8.81 -6.59 0.40
N LEU A 13 7.70 -5.88 0.34
CA LEU A 13 6.50 -6.27 1.09
C LEU A 13 5.54 -7.01 0.18
N SER A 14 4.89 -8.03 0.71
CA SER A 14 3.78 -8.66 0.00
C SER A 14 2.61 -7.67 -0.12
N GLY A 15 1.69 -7.94 -1.04
CA GLY A 15 0.50 -7.12 -1.20
C GLY A 15 -0.32 -7.06 0.08
N GLN A 16 -0.67 -5.86 0.52
CA GLN A 16 -1.45 -5.64 1.73
C GLN A 16 -2.87 -5.23 1.39
N VAL A 17 -3.82 -5.78 2.13
CA VAL A 17 -5.24 -5.49 1.98
C VAL A 17 -5.85 -5.11 3.32
N GLY A 18 -6.98 -4.41 3.28
CA GLY A 18 -7.72 -4.02 4.47
C GLY A 18 -8.71 -5.08 4.93
N ASP A 19 -9.63 -4.67 5.80
CA ASP A 19 -10.68 -5.53 6.33
C ASP A 19 -11.82 -5.63 5.30
N LYS A 20 -12.25 -6.86 4.99
CA LYS A 20 -13.37 -7.12 4.09
C LYS A 20 -14.69 -6.52 4.58
N ASN A 21 -14.80 -6.24 5.87
CA ASN A 21 -15.99 -5.64 6.45
C ASN A 21 -16.03 -4.12 6.34
N SER A 22 -14.91 -3.49 6.00
CA SER A 22 -14.87 -2.04 5.74
C SER A 22 -15.44 -1.77 4.34
N LYS A 23 -16.48 -0.94 4.26
CA LYS A 23 -17.31 -0.84 3.04
C LYS A 23 -16.86 0.22 2.05
N ASP A 24 -15.94 1.11 2.41
CA ASP A 24 -15.48 2.15 1.51
C ASP A 24 -13.97 2.07 1.27
N VAL A 25 -13.54 2.56 0.12
CA VAL A 25 -12.14 2.47 -0.29
C VAL A 25 -11.23 3.35 0.57
N ALA A 26 -11.72 4.48 1.07
CA ALA A 26 -10.91 5.35 1.93
C ALA A 26 -10.51 4.63 3.22
N THR A 27 -11.47 3.96 3.87
CA THR A 27 -11.21 3.20 5.09
C THR A 27 -10.26 2.03 4.82
N GLN A 28 -10.50 1.26 3.75
CA GLN A 28 -9.61 0.16 3.41
C GLN A 28 -8.19 0.65 3.08
N THR A 29 -8.07 1.75 2.36
CA THR A 29 -6.76 2.33 2.05
C THR A 29 -6.02 2.73 3.34
N SER A 30 -6.71 3.37 4.28
CA SER A 30 -6.11 3.74 5.57
C SER A 30 -5.62 2.51 6.34
N GLU A 31 -6.41 1.44 6.33
CA GLU A 31 -6.04 0.17 6.98
C GLU A 31 -4.81 -0.46 6.33
N VAL A 32 -4.76 -0.46 5.00
CA VAL A 32 -3.61 -0.98 4.24
C VAL A 32 -2.34 -0.20 4.58
N LEU A 33 -2.43 1.14 4.60
CA LEU A 33 -1.28 1.99 4.86
C LEU A 33 -0.75 1.81 6.29
N LYS A 34 -1.63 1.58 7.26
CA LYS A 34 -1.20 1.24 8.63
C LYS A 34 -0.42 -0.06 8.68
N LYS A 35 -0.87 -1.08 7.96
CA LYS A 35 -0.15 -2.36 7.87
C LYS A 35 1.22 -2.18 7.23
N ILE A 36 1.29 -1.42 6.15
CA ILE A 36 2.55 -1.14 5.45
C ILE A 36 3.53 -0.42 6.38
N GLU A 37 3.06 0.60 7.06
CA GLU A 37 3.92 1.36 7.97
C GLU A 37 4.48 0.47 9.09
N LYS A 38 3.65 -0.38 9.65
CA LYS A 38 4.06 -1.34 10.68
C LYS A 38 5.12 -2.32 10.15
N LEU A 39 4.91 -2.87 8.95
CA LEU A 39 5.86 -3.79 8.34
C LEU A 39 7.20 -3.11 8.03
N LEU A 40 7.16 -1.87 7.54
CA LEU A 40 8.38 -1.12 7.27
C LEU A 40 9.17 -0.87 8.56
N LEU A 41 8.50 -0.51 9.65
CA LEU A 41 9.15 -0.32 10.94
C LEU A 41 9.79 -1.62 11.44
N GLN A 42 9.11 -2.76 11.28
CA GLN A 42 9.66 -4.07 11.64
C GLN A 42 10.92 -4.40 10.82
N ALA A 43 10.97 -3.95 9.57
CA ALA A 43 12.12 -4.21 8.70
C ALA A 43 13.27 -3.20 8.89
N GLY A 44 13.14 -2.27 9.81
CA GLY A 44 14.16 -1.24 10.06
C GLY A 44 14.11 -0.07 9.08
N SER A 45 12.94 0.20 8.51
CA SER A 45 12.71 1.29 7.57
C SER A 45 11.54 2.16 8.03
N ASN A 46 11.04 3.00 7.15
CA ASN A 46 9.85 3.82 7.41
C ASN A 46 9.26 4.30 6.08
N LYS A 47 8.11 4.97 6.14
CA LYS A 47 7.38 5.39 4.94
C LYS A 47 8.12 6.44 4.09
N ASN A 48 9.10 7.13 4.65
CA ASN A 48 9.91 8.09 3.89
C ASN A 48 10.88 7.40 2.94
N LYS A 49 11.08 6.11 3.08
CA LYS A 49 12.07 5.31 2.35
C LYS A 49 11.44 4.38 1.32
N ILE A 50 10.18 4.59 0.97
CA ILE A 50 9.52 3.82 -0.07
C ILE A 50 10.08 4.22 -1.43
N LEU A 51 10.46 3.23 -2.23
CA LEU A 51 11.01 3.43 -3.58
C LEU A 51 9.92 3.34 -4.63
N SER A 52 9.06 2.35 -4.52
CA SER A 52 7.97 2.18 -5.49
C SER A 52 6.75 1.55 -4.84
N ALA A 53 5.59 1.84 -5.41
CA ALA A 53 4.31 1.29 -5.00
C ALA A 53 3.49 0.89 -6.21
N ASN A 54 2.85 -0.27 -6.12
CA ASN A 54 1.82 -0.67 -7.09
C ASN A 54 0.50 -0.76 -6.33
N ILE A 55 -0.48 -0.01 -6.80
CA ILE A 55 -1.82 0.05 -6.20
C ILE A 55 -2.81 -0.61 -7.16
N TYR A 56 -3.54 -1.58 -6.65
CA TYR A 56 -4.58 -2.31 -7.38
C TYR A 56 -5.93 -1.93 -6.79
N LEU A 57 -6.82 -1.43 -7.63
CA LEU A 57 -8.19 -1.06 -7.25
C LEU A 57 -9.18 -2.02 -7.91
N SER A 58 -10.16 -2.48 -7.14
CA SER A 58 -11.21 -3.34 -7.73
C SER A 58 -12.05 -2.60 -8.75
N ASP A 59 -12.07 -1.27 -8.68
CA ASP A 59 -12.74 -0.39 -9.65
C ASP A 59 -11.92 0.90 -9.75
N ILE A 60 -11.54 1.29 -10.96
CA ILE A 60 -10.71 2.48 -11.17
C ILE A 60 -11.41 3.77 -10.76
N SER A 61 -12.74 3.77 -10.66
CA SER A 61 -13.49 4.92 -10.16
C SER A 61 -13.16 5.27 -8.71
N TYR A 62 -12.52 4.38 -7.96
CA TYR A 62 -12.07 4.62 -6.58
C TYR A 62 -10.77 5.41 -6.50
N PHE A 63 -10.18 5.77 -7.64
CA PHE A 63 -8.85 6.39 -7.69
C PHE A 63 -8.76 7.64 -6.81
N GLU A 64 -9.70 8.57 -6.95
CA GLU A 64 -9.61 9.86 -6.24
C GLU A 64 -9.74 9.70 -4.73
N GLU A 65 -10.65 8.86 -4.26
CA GLU A 65 -10.81 8.60 -2.82
C GLU A 65 -9.56 7.94 -2.23
N MET A 66 -9.04 6.94 -2.92
CA MET A 66 -7.79 6.28 -2.51
C MET A 66 -6.65 7.29 -2.48
N ASN A 67 -6.54 8.10 -3.52
CA ASN A 67 -5.41 9.01 -3.68
C ASN A 67 -5.37 10.09 -2.60
N LYS A 68 -6.52 10.55 -2.13
CA LYS A 68 -6.57 11.50 -1.01
C LYS A 68 -5.95 10.91 0.25
N VAL A 69 -6.27 9.66 0.56
CA VAL A 69 -5.71 8.98 1.73
C VAL A 69 -4.21 8.78 1.56
N TRP A 70 -3.79 8.34 0.37
CA TRP A 70 -2.39 8.16 0.02
C TRP A 70 -1.58 9.46 0.19
N ASP A 71 -2.06 10.55 -0.40
CA ASP A 71 -1.36 11.83 -0.36
C ASP A 71 -1.24 12.37 1.07
N ASN A 72 -2.28 12.21 1.89
CA ASN A 72 -2.26 12.65 3.29
C ASN A 72 -1.33 11.79 4.16
N TRP A 73 -1.06 10.56 3.75
CA TRP A 73 -0.20 9.65 4.51
C TRP A 73 1.28 9.93 4.29
N LEU A 74 1.67 10.34 3.08
CA LEU A 74 3.06 10.56 2.73
C LEU A 74 3.53 11.95 3.15
N PRO A 75 4.75 12.06 3.73
CA PRO A 75 5.37 13.37 3.95
C PRO A 75 5.67 14.07 2.62
N GLU A 76 5.78 15.39 2.66
CA GLU A 76 6.20 16.18 1.50
C GLU A 76 7.55 15.69 0.98
N ASN A 77 7.71 15.69 -0.33
CA ASN A 77 8.96 15.31 -1.03
C ASN A 77 9.39 13.86 -0.83
N CYS A 78 8.49 12.99 -0.35
CA CYS A 78 8.77 11.57 -0.14
C CYS A 78 7.93 10.66 -1.03
N ALA A 79 7.32 11.19 -2.08
CA ALA A 79 6.47 10.40 -2.97
C ALA A 79 7.31 9.40 -3.77
N PRO A 80 7.00 8.11 -3.71
CA PRO A 80 7.69 7.08 -4.50
C PRO A 80 7.20 7.07 -5.94
N ALA A 81 7.92 6.34 -6.80
CA ALA A 81 7.37 5.95 -8.08
C ALA A 81 6.13 5.07 -7.84
N ARG A 82 5.08 5.25 -8.63
CA ARG A 82 3.82 4.55 -8.40
C ARG A 82 3.11 4.21 -9.71
N ALA A 83 2.45 3.05 -9.73
CA ALA A 83 1.44 2.70 -10.72
C ALA A 83 0.15 2.36 -10.01
N THR A 84 -0.99 2.72 -10.60
CA THR A 84 -2.32 2.40 -10.09
C THR A 84 -3.14 1.84 -11.24
N VAL A 85 -3.67 0.62 -11.04
CA VAL A 85 -4.45 -0.07 -12.08
C VAL A 85 -5.68 -0.72 -11.46
N GLU A 86 -6.66 -1.02 -12.30
CA GLU A 86 -7.81 -1.82 -11.90
C GLU A 86 -7.46 -3.31 -12.01
N ALA A 87 -7.87 -4.09 -11.02
CA ALA A 87 -7.67 -5.53 -11.04
C ALA A 87 -8.70 -6.22 -10.15
N LYS A 88 -9.06 -7.46 -10.48
CA LYS A 88 -9.82 -8.30 -9.56
C LYS A 88 -8.91 -8.70 -8.42
N LEU A 89 -9.39 -8.52 -7.18
CA LEU A 89 -8.67 -8.91 -5.99
C LEU A 89 -9.13 -10.29 -5.50
N ALA A 90 -8.48 -10.80 -4.47
CA ALA A 90 -8.72 -12.17 -4.00
C ALA A 90 -10.16 -12.40 -3.52
N PHE A 91 -10.81 -11.36 -3.00
CA PHE A 91 -12.20 -11.41 -2.54
C PHE A 91 -12.97 -10.21 -3.07
N PRO A 92 -14.29 -10.38 -3.39
CA PRO A 92 -15.09 -9.26 -3.92
C PRO A 92 -15.19 -8.06 -2.99
N GLU A 93 -15.09 -8.28 -1.68
CA GLU A 93 -15.18 -7.21 -0.67
C GLU A 93 -13.91 -6.36 -0.59
N LEU A 94 -12.79 -6.82 -1.11
CA LEU A 94 -11.55 -6.04 -1.12
C LEU A 94 -11.60 -5.00 -2.23
N LEU A 95 -11.32 -3.76 -1.89
CA LEU A 95 -11.41 -2.62 -2.81
C LEU A 95 -10.04 -2.12 -3.25
N VAL A 96 -9.00 -2.38 -2.45
CA VAL A 96 -7.65 -1.92 -2.72
C VAL A 96 -6.62 -2.91 -2.19
N GLU A 97 -5.53 -3.05 -2.94
CA GLU A 97 -4.34 -3.81 -2.52
C GLU A 97 -3.11 -3.00 -2.90
N ILE A 98 -2.12 -2.93 -2.02
CA ILE A 98 -0.91 -2.14 -2.26
C ILE A 98 0.33 -3.00 -2.02
N CYS A 99 1.24 -3.01 -3.01
CA CYS A 99 2.55 -3.66 -2.93
C CYS A 99 3.63 -2.58 -2.86
N ILE A 100 4.57 -2.74 -1.93
CA ILE A 100 5.59 -1.75 -1.64
C ILE A 100 6.98 -2.34 -1.80
N ILE A 101 7.89 -1.55 -2.38
CA ILE A 101 9.34 -1.78 -2.35
C ILE A 101 9.96 -0.55 -1.68
N ALA A 102 10.83 -0.79 -0.70
CA ALA A 102 11.46 0.26 0.07
C ALA A 102 12.95 -0.02 0.26
N THR A 103 13.69 0.95 0.78
CA THR A 103 15.07 0.75 1.21
C THR A 103 15.17 0.84 2.71
N LYS A 104 16.19 0.23 3.26
CA LYS A 104 16.53 0.42 4.67
C LYS A 104 17.08 1.80 4.95
#